data_62d9d57218dee7d4897c5c40cbf712ee
#
_entry.id   62d9d57218dee7d4897c5c40cbf712ee
#
_cell.length_a   1.000
_cell.length_b   1.000
_cell.length_c   1.000
_cell.angle_alpha   90.00
_cell.angle_beta   90.00
_cell.angle_gamma   90.00
#
_symmetry.space_group_name_H-M   'P 1'
#
loop_
_entity.id
_entity.type
_entity.pdbx_description
1 polymer ?
#
loop_
_entity_poly.entity_id
_entity_poly.type
_entity_poly.pdbx_seq_one_letter_code
_entity_poly.pdbx_strand_id
1 'polypeptide(L)'
;MIEFKNVSASYDGELPILRDVGFLIPDGDFVAFVGTNGAGKSTTMRLINGLLKPSSGQVLIDGAPTTQLRTSQLAAKVGFLFQNPDRQICCSTVREELLFGFRAQGRADAEAQAKVDAMIERFGFDGDAEPFLLNRGTRQLLALASIIVMEPPVVVLDEPTTGLDFRECAKVMDVIAGLNARGTTVVMVCHDMEVVADYAKRVIAMTAGQVVADGETFAVLRDRDVLARTHLLPPQMVDVSLRLVEEGAVVASSPVALAMTLDEMTDALASAAGACERTGAR
;
A
#
# COMPACT_ATOMS: atom_id res chain seq x y z
N MET A 1 8.80 13.16 1.98
CA MET A 1 9.91 12.17 2.00
C MET A 1 9.93 11.43 3.34
N ILE A 2 10.04 10.09 3.34
CA ILE A 2 10.12 9.23 4.54
C ILE A 2 11.48 8.56 4.55
N GLU A 3 12.24 8.62 5.65
CA GLU A 3 13.55 8.01 5.74
C GLU A 3 13.72 7.21 7.05
N PHE A 4 14.16 5.97 6.95
CA PHE A 4 14.54 5.11 8.06
C PHE A 4 16.06 4.97 8.09
N LYS A 5 16.67 5.32 9.23
CA LYS A 5 18.14 5.25 9.46
C LYS A 5 18.44 4.28 10.59
N ASN A 6 18.85 3.06 10.23
CA ASN A 6 19.25 2.00 11.17
C ASN A 6 18.24 1.80 12.31
N VAL A 7 16.95 1.67 11.93
CA VAL A 7 15.84 1.67 12.88
C VAL A 7 15.65 0.29 13.49
N SER A 8 15.68 0.23 14.82
CA SER A 8 15.19 -0.91 15.58
C SER A 8 13.99 -0.49 16.44
N ALA A 9 13.04 -1.40 16.66
CA ALA A 9 11.84 -1.13 17.44
C ALA A 9 11.34 -2.37 18.18
N SER A 10 10.80 -2.16 19.39
CA SER A 10 10.09 -3.14 20.20
C SER A 10 8.87 -2.49 20.84
N TYR A 11 7.88 -3.29 21.30
CA TYR A 11 6.73 -2.77 22.04
C TYR A 11 6.98 -2.70 23.55
N ASP A 12 7.71 -3.65 24.09
CA ASP A 12 7.96 -3.85 25.52
C ASP A 12 9.43 -3.62 25.93
N GLY A 13 10.30 -3.31 24.97
CA GLY A 13 11.72 -3.10 25.19
C GLY A 13 12.57 -4.38 25.28
N GLU A 14 11.95 -5.57 25.27
CA GLU A 14 12.68 -6.84 25.45
C GLU A 14 13.06 -7.48 24.09
N LEU A 15 12.08 -7.71 23.21
CA LEU A 15 12.31 -8.38 21.94
C LEU A 15 12.18 -7.40 20.77
N PRO A 16 13.24 -7.17 19.98
CA PRO A 16 13.16 -6.30 18.82
C PRO A 16 12.31 -6.94 17.72
N ILE A 17 11.26 -6.22 17.31
CA ILE A 17 10.41 -6.58 16.17
C ILE A 17 11.02 -6.08 14.87
N LEU A 18 11.67 -4.91 14.88
CA LEU A 18 12.49 -4.42 13.78
C LEU A 18 13.95 -4.37 14.21
N ARG A 19 14.83 -4.73 13.27
CA ARG A 19 16.28 -4.83 13.50
C ARG A 19 17.03 -4.15 12.38
N ASP A 20 17.62 -3.00 12.67
CA ASP A 20 18.50 -2.26 11.77
C ASP A 20 17.88 -1.99 10.40
N VAL A 21 16.63 -1.55 10.39
CA VAL A 21 15.86 -1.28 9.15
C VAL A 21 16.26 0.09 8.60
N GLY A 22 16.64 0.11 7.32
CA GLY A 22 16.99 1.33 6.59
C GLY A 22 16.39 1.34 5.18
N PHE A 23 15.70 2.42 4.83
CA PHE A 23 15.21 2.70 3.47
C PHE A 23 14.82 4.19 3.37
N LEU A 24 14.66 4.64 2.13
CA LEU A 24 14.19 5.98 1.78
C LEU A 24 13.00 5.88 0.84
N ILE A 25 11.88 6.55 1.15
CA ILE A 25 10.73 6.68 0.26
C ILE A 25 10.64 8.15 -0.18
N PRO A 26 10.92 8.45 -1.47
CA PRO A 26 10.75 9.77 -2.05
C PRO A 26 9.30 10.25 -2.04
N ASP A 27 9.09 11.55 -2.20
CA ASP A 27 7.76 12.11 -2.37
C ASP A 27 7.15 11.63 -3.70
N GLY A 28 5.84 11.32 -3.68
CA GLY A 28 5.10 10.83 -4.84
C GLY A 28 5.33 9.35 -5.19
N ASP A 29 6.14 8.62 -4.40
CA ASP A 29 6.30 7.17 -4.58
C ASP A 29 5.04 6.39 -4.19
N PHE A 30 4.82 5.23 -4.84
CA PHE A 30 3.84 4.24 -4.41
C PHE A 30 4.59 2.96 -4.04
N VAL A 31 4.74 2.73 -2.73
CA VAL A 31 5.52 1.63 -2.17
C VAL A 31 4.63 0.62 -1.46
N ALA A 32 4.75 -0.66 -1.81
CA ALA A 32 4.12 -1.76 -1.10
C ALA A 32 5.11 -2.46 -0.17
N PHE A 33 4.71 -2.66 1.08
CA PHE A 33 5.40 -3.52 2.04
C PHE A 33 4.80 -4.92 2.01
N VAL A 34 5.61 -5.92 1.71
CA VAL A 34 5.21 -7.31 1.60
C VAL A 34 6.03 -8.21 2.52
N GLY A 35 5.56 -9.43 2.78
CA GLY A 35 6.24 -10.40 3.64
C GLY A 35 5.27 -11.11 4.58
N THR A 36 5.76 -12.10 5.31
CA THR A 36 4.95 -12.93 6.23
C THR A 36 4.32 -12.14 7.36
N ASN A 37 3.32 -12.75 8.00
CA ASN A 37 2.78 -12.23 9.25
C ASN A 37 3.88 -12.20 10.31
N GLY A 38 3.94 -11.10 11.07
CA GLY A 38 5.01 -10.89 12.05
C GLY A 38 6.34 -10.39 11.48
N ALA A 39 6.45 -10.13 10.15
CA ALA A 39 7.67 -9.58 9.56
C ALA A 39 8.01 -8.15 9.98
N GLY A 40 7.10 -7.44 10.68
CA GLY A 40 7.32 -6.07 11.15
C GLY A 40 6.64 -4.98 10.32
N LYS A 41 5.86 -5.35 9.29
CA LYS A 41 5.20 -4.38 8.37
C LYS A 41 4.35 -3.35 9.10
N SER A 42 3.34 -3.78 9.87
CA SER A 42 2.47 -2.85 10.62
C SER A 42 3.23 -2.08 11.71
N THR A 43 4.33 -2.63 12.24
CA THR A 43 5.23 -1.92 13.15
C THR A 43 5.94 -0.77 12.43
N THR A 44 6.41 -1.01 11.21
CA THR A 44 7.00 0.03 10.33
C THR A 44 5.98 1.13 10.05
N MET A 45 4.72 0.78 9.75
CA MET A 45 3.65 1.77 9.53
C MET A 45 3.41 2.63 10.79
N ARG A 46 3.42 2.02 11.99
CA ARG A 46 3.23 2.75 13.25
C ARG A 46 4.41 3.66 13.62
N LEU A 47 5.59 3.38 13.12
CA LEU A 47 6.76 4.26 13.26
C LEU A 47 6.64 5.48 12.34
N ILE A 48 6.10 5.32 11.11
CA ILE A 48 5.89 6.42 10.17
C ILE A 48 4.90 7.44 10.73
N ASN A 49 3.80 6.99 11.32
CA ASN A 49 2.77 7.90 11.88
C ASN A 49 3.04 8.32 13.34
N GLY A 50 4.17 7.88 13.95
CA GLY A 50 4.58 8.25 15.30
C GLY A 50 3.78 7.61 16.44
N LEU A 51 2.92 6.62 16.14
CA LEU A 51 2.23 5.81 17.16
C LEU A 51 3.19 4.87 17.91
N LEU A 52 4.32 4.56 17.29
CA LEU A 52 5.43 3.88 17.92
C LEU A 52 6.69 4.73 17.74
N LYS A 53 7.58 4.70 18.74
CA LYS A 53 8.89 5.35 18.66
C LYS A 53 9.97 4.30 18.44
N PRO A 54 11.02 4.58 17.65
CA PRO A 54 12.13 3.66 17.49
C PRO A 54 12.89 3.47 18.82
N SER A 55 13.34 2.24 19.08
CA SER A 55 14.24 1.93 20.22
C SER A 55 15.68 2.39 19.93
N SER A 56 16.09 2.36 18.66
CA SER A 56 17.35 2.93 18.17
C SER A 56 17.19 3.38 16.72
N GLY A 57 18.13 4.20 16.23
CA GLY A 57 18.04 4.80 14.90
C GLY A 57 17.06 5.97 14.85
N GLN A 58 16.67 6.38 13.64
CA GLN A 58 15.79 7.52 13.43
C GLN A 58 14.80 7.25 12.29
N VAL A 59 13.55 7.67 12.50
CA VAL A 59 12.54 7.79 11.44
C VAL A 59 12.31 9.28 11.19
N LEU A 60 12.50 9.71 9.94
CA LEU A 60 12.35 11.10 9.55
C LEU A 60 11.19 11.26 8.56
N ILE A 61 10.39 12.29 8.78
CA ILE A 61 9.36 12.77 7.83
C ILE A 61 9.77 14.19 7.41
N ASP A 62 10.05 14.38 6.12
CA ASP A 62 10.58 15.63 5.56
C ASP A 62 11.83 16.12 6.30
N GLY A 63 12.73 15.21 6.67
CA GLY A 63 13.96 15.49 7.40
C GLY A 63 13.80 15.73 8.91
N ALA A 64 12.56 15.80 9.43
CA ALA A 64 12.30 15.97 10.86
C ALA A 64 12.11 14.61 11.56
N PRO A 65 12.83 14.31 12.66
CA PRO A 65 12.65 13.07 13.41
C PRO A 65 11.23 12.95 14.01
N THR A 66 10.57 11.81 13.82
CA THR A 66 9.22 11.56 14.37
C THR A 66 9.16 11.64 15.88
N THR A 67 10.28 11.41 16.56
CA THR A 67 10.41 11.54 18.02
C THR A 67 10.35 12.98 18.53
N GLN A 68 10.61 13.97 17.67
CA GLN A 68 10.56 15.40 17.99
C GLN A 68 9.22 16.05 17.61
N LEU A 69 8.38 15.34 16.85
CA LEU A 69 7.07 15.82 16.41
C LEU A 69 5.97 15.30 17.34
N ARG A 70 4.98 16.16 17.62
CA ARG A 70 3.74 15.73 18.30
C ARG A 70 2.92 14.87 17.34
N THR A 71 2.16 13.92 17.87
CA THR A 71 1.27 13.06 17.04
C THR A 71 0.32 13.88 16.17
N SER A 72 -0.20 15.02 16.66
CA SER A 72 -1.07 15.92 15.88
C SER A 72 -0.34 16.59 14.70
N GLN A 73 0.96 16.88 14.83
CA GLN A 73 1.78 17.43 13.74
C GLN A 73 2.07 16.34 12.67
N LEU A 74 2.29 15.12 13.11
CA LEU A 74 2.44 13.98 12.20
C LEU A 74 1.12 13.65 11.51
N ALA A 75 -0.01 13.66 12.21
CA ALA A 75 -1.33 13.42 11.64
C ALA A 75 -1.74 14.46 10.57
N ALA A 76 -1.15 15.66 10.60
CA ALA A 76 -1.33 16.66 9.54
C ALA A 76 -0.53 16.33 8.27
N LYS A 77 0.52 15.51 8.37
CA LYS A 77 1.39 15.12 7.26
C LYS A 77 1.14 13.70 6.75
N VAL A 78 0.74 12.80 7.65
CA VAL A 78 0.60 11.37 7.39
C VAL A 78 -0.82 10.94 7.71
N GLY A 79 -1.62 10.72 6.69
CA GLY A 79 -2.91 10.05 6.81
C GLY A 79 -2.69 8.55 7.04
N PHE A 80 -3.43 7.95 7.96
CA PHE A 80 -3.25 6.55 8.31
C PHE A 80 -4.57 5.79 8.25
N LEU A 81 -4.65 4.76 7.39
CA LEU A 81 -5.78 3.84 7.30
C LEU A 81 -5.47 2.56 8.10
N PHE A 82 -6.28 2.26 9.09
CA PHE A 82 -6.18 1.02 9.84
C PHE A 82 -6.79 -0.16 9.07
N GLN A 83 -6.25 -1.35 9.27
CA GLN A 83 -6.73 -2.60 8.69
C GLN A 83 -8.23 -2.85 8.94
N ASN A 84 -8.74 -2.46 10.11
CA ASN A 84 -10.15 -2.56 10.45
C ASN A 84 -10.77 -1.16 10.52
N PRO A 85 -11.72 -0.81 9.61
CA PRO A 85 -12.37 0.49 9.60
C PRO A 85 -13.16 0.78 10.89
N ASP A 86 -13.66 -0.24 11.57
CA ASP A 86 -14.41 -0.10 12.82
C ASP A 86 -13.55 0.43 14.00
N ARG A 87 -12.23 0.38 13.86
CA ARG A 87 -11.28 0.98 14.81
C ARG A 87 -10.96 2.44 14.52
N GLN A 88 -11.32 2.90 13.34
CA GLN A 88 -11.06 4.26 12.88
C GLN A 88 -12.29 5.14 12.97
N ILE A 89 -13.43 4.62 12.54
CA ILE A 89 -14.72 5.33 12.56
C ILE A 89 -15.19 5.51 14.01
N CYS A 90 -15.48 6.76 14.38
CA CYS A 90 -15.85 7.12 15.76
C CYS A 90 -17.02 8.10 15.85
N CYS A 91 -17.52 8.63 14.74
CA CYS A 91 -18.62 9.61 14.74
C CYS A 91 -19.98 8.96 14.45
N SER A 92 -21.06 9.69 14.76
CA SER A 92 -22.43 9.21 14.64
C SER A 92 -22.97 9.28 13.22
N THR A 93 -22.43 10.18 12.39
CA THR A 93 -22.83 10.30 10.98
C THR A 93 -21.61 10.32 10.05
N VAL A 94 -21.83 9.96 8.79
CA VAL A 94 -20.82 10.03 7.72
C VAL A 94 -20.20 11.43 7.63
N ARG A 95 -21.04 12.47 7.66
CA ARG A 95 -20.60 13.86 7.59
C ARG A 95 -19.69 14.24 8.77
N GLU A 96 -20.06 13.83 9.97
CA GLU A 96 -19.25 14.11 11.16
C GLU A 96 -17.92 13.39 11.11
N GLU A 97 -17.88 12.15 10.61
CA GLU A 97 -16.66 11.37 10.43
C GLU A 97 -15.70 12.05 9.45
N LEU A 98 -16.22 12.54 8.31
CA LEU A 98 -15.41 13.29 7.33
C LEU A 98 -14.90 14.64 7.88
N LEU A 99 -15.67 15.28 8.77
CA LEU A 99 -15.28 16.54 9.43
C LEU A 99 -14.33 16.34 10.62
N PHE A 100 -14.20 15.12 11.12
CA PHE A 100 -13.48 14.85 12.36
C PHE A 100 -12.05 15.35 12.34
N GLY A 101 -11.31 15.09 11.26
CA GLY A 101 -9.92 15.52 11.11
C GLY A 101 -9.78 17.06 11.11
N PHE A 102 -10.68 17.78 10.44
CA PHE A 102 -10.70 19.23 10.43
C PHE A 102 -11.01 19.82 11.82
N ARG A 103 -11.98 19.22 12.53
CA ARG A 103 -12.30 19.61 13.91
C ARG A 103 -11.11 19.42 14.85
N ALA A 104 -10.43 18.27 14.75
CA ALA A 104 -9.25 17.96 15.55
C ALA A 104 -8.08 18.95 15.32
N GLN A 105 -7.99 19.54 14.12
CA GLN A 105 -7.01 20.57 13.79
C GLN A 105 -7.51 22.01 14.03
N GLY A 106 -8.74 22.20 14.50
CA GLY A 106 -9.34 23.53 14.68
C GLY A 106 -9.64 24.27 13.36
N ARG A 107 -9.85 23.53 12.26
CA ARG A 107 -10.03 24.04 10.89
C ARG A 107 -11.40 23.67 10.29
N ALA A 108 -12.41 23.44 11.12
CA ALA A 108 -13.77 23.08 10.66
C ALA A 108 -14.55 24.33 10.20
N ASP A 109 -14.02 25.01 9.19
CA ASP A 109 -14.55 26.22 8.56
C ASP A 109 -15.41 25.92 7.32
N ALA A 110 -15.81 26.94 6.57
CA ALA A 110 -16.60 26.79 5.36
C ALA A 110 -15.85 26.05 4.26
N GLU A 111 -14.52 26.14 4.18
CA GLU A 111 -13.70 25.40 3.22
C GLU A 111 -13.73 23.89 3.54
N ALA A 112 -13.58 23.54 4.82
CA ALA A 112 -13.69 22.16 5.27
C ALA A 112 -15.07 21.55 4.96
N GLN A 113 -16.15 22.32 5.17
CA GLN A 113 -17.50 21.89 4.82
C GLN A 113 -17.63 21.61 3.31
N ALA A 114 -17.14 22.52 2.47
CA ALA A 114 -17.18 22.34 1.03
C ALA A 114 -16.40 21.09 0.56
N LYS A 115 -15.21 20.83 1.16
CA LYS A 115 -14.43 19.61 0.88
C LYS A 115 -15.19 18.33 1.29
N VAL A 116 -15.87 18.36 2.43
CA VAL A 116 -16.69 17.24 2.91
C VAL A 116 -17.89 17.02 2.00
N ASP A 117 -18.59 18.08 1.59
CA ASP A 117 -19.73 17.95 0.67
C ASP A 117 -19.29 17.36 -0.67
N ALA A 118 -18.17 17.82 -1.23
CA ALA A 118 -17.59 17.25 -2.45
C ALA A 118 -17.18 15.77 -2.27
N MET A 119 -16.71 15.38 -1.09
CA MET A 119 -16.37 14.00 -0.79
C MET A 119 -17.61 13.11 -0.69
N ILE A 120 -18.67 13.59 -0.04
CA ILE A 120 -19.97 12.90 0.05
C ILE A 120 -20.54 12.67 -1.37
N GLU A 121 -20.54 13.70 -2.22
CA GLU A 121 -20.99 13.60 -3.60
C GLU A 121 -20.15 12.61 -4.41
N ARG A 122 -18.81 12.73 -4.33
CA ARG A 122 -17.86 11.87 -5.06
C ARG A 122 -18.04 10.39 -4.79
N PHE A 123 -18.29 10.01 -3.54
CA PHE A 123 -18.42 8.62 -3.13
C PHE A 123 -19.88 8.13 -3.08
N GLY A 124 -20.85 9.03 -3.29
CA GLY A 124 -22.26 8.73 -3.23
C GLY A 124 -22.72 8.36 -1.81
N PHE A 125 -22.11 8.95 -0.80
CA PHE A 125 -22.51 8.73 0.59
C PHE A 125 -23.82 9.46 0.90
N ASP A 126 -24.60 8.89 1.85
CA ASP A 126 -25.60 9.65 2.59
C ASP A 126 -24.89 10.29 3.79
N GLY A 127 -24.81 11.62 3.82
CA GLY A 127 -24.10 12.35 4.85
C GLY A 127 -24.69 12.19 6.27
N ASP A 128 -25.97 11.89 6.35
CA ASP A 128 -26.70 11.71 7.63
C ASP A 128 -26.76 10.23 8.06
N ALA A 129 -26.29 9.30 7.20
CA ALA A 129 -26.26 7.88 7.52
C ALA A 129 -25.36 7.59 8.72
N GLU A 130 -25.78 6.61 9.53
CA GLU A 130 -24.97 6.06 10.62
C GLU A 130 -23.89 5.13 10.05
N PRO A 131 -22.57 5.41 10.28
CA PRO A 131 -21.48 4.65 9.67
C PRO A 131 -21.52 3.15 9.96
N PHE A 132 -21.93 2.74 11.16
CA PHE A 132 -21.94 1.33 11.56
C PHE A 132 -23.08 0.51 10.92
N LEU A 133 -24.09 1.16 10.33
CA LEU A 133 -25.12 0.51 9.53
C LEU A 133 -24.72 0.29 8.07
N LEU A 134 -23.64 0.91 7.61
CA LEU A 134 -23.11 0.71 6.28
C LEU A 134 -22.50 -0.70 6.13
N ASN A 135 -22.48 -1.25 4.92
CA ASN A 135 -21.76 -2.48 4.65
C ASN A 135 -20.23 -2.25 4.79
N ARG A 136 -19.48 -3.35 4.86
CA ARG A 136 -18.02 -3.30 5.12
C ARG A 136 -17.26 -2.49 4.08
N GLY A 137 -17.56 -2.68 2.79
CA GLY A 137 -16.87 -1.97 1.70
C GLY A 137 -17.12 -0.47 1.77
N THR A 138 -18.36 -0.05 2.03
CA THR A 138 -18.71 1.36 2.21
C THR A 138 -18.04 1.96 3.45
N ARG A 139 -17.95 1.21 4.57
CA ARG A 139 -17.18 1.66 5.75
C ARG A 139 -15.69 1.82 5.45
N GLN A 140 -15.10 0.90 4.67
CA GLN A 140 -13.70 1.01 4.27
C GLN A 140 -13.47 2.25 3.40
N LEU A 141 -14.37 2.52 2.44
CA LEU A 141 -14.34 3.75 1.65
C LEU A 141 -14.52 5.01 2.51
N LEU A 142 -15.41 4.98 3.51
CA LEU A 142 -15.59 6.09 4.44
C LEU A 142 -14.32 6.34 5.26
N ALA A 143 -13.71 5.28 5.81
CA ALA A 143 -12.46 5.39 6.56
C ALA A 143 -11.32 5.93 5.69
N LEU A 144 -11.23 5.54 4.42
CA LEU A 144 -10.29 6.12 3.46
C LEU A 144 -10.64 7.58 3.18
N ALA A 145 -11.92 7.90 2.91
CA ALA A 145 -12.39 9.24 2.61
C ALA A 145 -12.11 10.23 3.76
N SER A 146 -12.26 9.80 5.05
CA SER A 146 -12.00 10.64 6.22
C SER A 146 -10.53 11.05 6.36
N ILE A 147 -9.62 10.29 5.74
CA ILE A 147 -8.19 10.61 5.68
C ILE A 147 -7.91 11.54 4.51
N ILE A 148 -8.37 11.15 3.31
CA ILE A 148 -7.98 11.84 2.07
C ILE A 148 -8.65 13.20 1.89
N VAL A 149 -9.77 13.47 2.58
CA VAL A 149 -10.43 14.78 2.61
C VAL A 149 -9.52 15.87 3.20
N MET A 150 -8.57 15.45 4.05
CA MET A 150 -7.55 16.31 4.64
C MET A 150 -6.38 16.62 3.70
N GLU A 151 -6.30 15.96 2.54
CA GLU A 151 -5.24 16.09 1.52
C GLU A 151 -3.82 15.94 2.10
N PRO A 152 -3.53 14.87 2.87
CA PRO A 152 -2.20 14.69 3.43
C PRO A 152 -1.18 14.39 2.32
N PRO A 153 0.07 14.89 2.43
CA PRO A 153 1.13 14.59 1.46
C PRO A 153 1.57 13.12 1.46
N VAL A 154 1.31 12.40 2.54
CA VAL A 154 1.62 10.98 2.69
C VAL A 154 0.38 10.24 3.18
N VAL A 155 0.09 9.08 2.58
CA VAL A 155 -0.96 8.16 3.04
C VAL A 155 -0.34 6.79 3.32
N VAL A 156 -0.55 6.29 4.53
CA VAL A 156 -0.13 4.97 4.98
C VAL A 156 -1.36 4.08 5.11
N LEU A 157 -1.36 2.94 4.45
CA LEU A 157 -2.50 2.05 4.32
C LEU A 157 -2.12 0.66 4.86
N ASP A 158 -2.71 0.26 5.97
CA ASP A 158 -2.49 -1.07 6.56
C ASP A 158 -3.59 -2.02 6.07
N GLU A 159 -3.29 -2.81 5.04
CA GLU A 159 -4.18 -3.79 4.39
C GLU A 159 -5.53 -3.20 3.93
N PRO A 160 -5.54 -2.22 3.02
CA PRO A 160 -6.75 -1.46 2.65
C PRO A 160 -7.84 -2.29 1.98
N THR A 161 -7.50 -3.46 1.43
CA THR A 161 -8.40 -4.31 0.64
C THR A 161 -8.87 -5.57 1.38
N THR A 162 -8.38 -5.80 2.61
CA THR A 162 -8.70 -7.02 3.35
C THR A 162 -10.19 -7.15 3.66
N GLY A 163 -10.79 -8.27 3.21
CA GLY A 163 -12.21 -8.61 3.43
C GLY A 163 -13.17 -7.82 2.56
N LEU A 164 -12.71 -7.21 1.48
CA LEU A 164 -13.49 -6.62 0.41
C LEU A 164 -13.69 -7.63 -0.72
N ASP A 165 -14.80 -7.51 -1.45
CA ASP A 165 -14.97 -8.22 -2.72
C ASP A 165 -14.13 -7.54 -3.82
N PHE A 166 -14.05 -8.19 -4.98
CA PHE A 166 -13.25 -7.69 -6.11
C PHE A 166 -13.63 -6.28 -6.56
N ARG A 167 -14.95 -5.97 -6.60
CA ARG A 167 -15.44 -4.66 -7.03
C ARG A 167 -15.15 -3.57 -6.00
N GLU A 168 -15.29 -3.90 -4.74
CA GLU A 168 -14.97 -3.01 -3.62
C GLU A 168 -13.47 -2.74 -3.56
N CYS A 169 -12.64 -3.79 -3.76
CA CYS A 169 -11.20 -3.69 -3.85
C CYS A 169 -10.78 -2.73 -4.98
N ALA A 170 -11.29 -2.93 -6.19
CA ALA A 170 -10.99 -2.06 -7.33
C ALA A 170 -11.35 -0.59 -7.04
N LYS A 171 -12.52 -0.32 -6.46
CA LYS A 171 -12.92 1.06 -6.09
C LYS A 171 -11.97 1.71 -5.09
N VAL A 172 -11.55 0.97 -4.06
CA VAL A 172 -10.60 1.48 -3.06
C VAL A 172 -9.25 1.76 -3.71
N MET A 173 -8.75 0.83 -4.53
CA MET A 173 -7.45 0.98 -5.19
C MET A 173 -7.44 2.07 -6.25
N ASP A 174 -8.52 2.27 -7.00
CA ASP A 174 -8.67 3.37 -7.97
C ASP A 174 -8.58 4.75 -7.27
N VAL A 175 -9.18 4.87 -6.08
CA VAL A 175 -9.07 6.09 -5.27
C VAL A 175 -7.63 6.32 -4.85
N ILE A 176 -6.94 5.28 -4.37
CA ILE A 176 -5.54 5.34 -3.91
C ILE A 176 -4.61 5.68 -5.08
N ALA A 177 -4.77 5.02 -6.22
CA ALA A 177 -4.01 5.31 -7.44
C ALA A 177 -4.21 6.76 -7.91
N GLY A 178 -5.45 7.24 -7.86
CA GLY A 178 -5.76 8.63 -8.17
C GLY A 178 -5.13 9.64 -7.21
N LEU A 179 -4.89 9.29 -5.95
CA LEU A 179 -4.11 10.11 -5.00
C LEU A 179 -2.64 10.16 -5.40
N ASN A 180 -2.03 9.00 -5.66
CA ASN A 180 -0.64 8.92 -6.09
C ASN A 180 -0.39 9.68 -7.39
N ALA A 181 -1.29 9.57 -8.37
CA ALA A 181 -1.20 10.31 -9.63
C ALA A 181 -1.21 11.85 -9.44
N ARG A 182 -1.75 12.35 -8.32
CA ARG A 182 -1.72 13.77 -7.93
C ARG A 182 -0.52 14.15 -7.06
N GLY A 183 0.43 13.23 -6.86
CA GLY A 183 1.68 13.47 -6.15
C GLY A 183 1.67 13.06 -4.66
N THR A 184 0.58 12.48 -4.14
CA THR A 184 0.56 11.94 -2.78
C THR A 184 1.47 10.72 -2.70
N THR A 185 2.35 10.67 -1.71
CA THR A 185 3.15 9.48 -1.40
C THR A 185 2.26 8.42 -0.78
N VAL A 186 2.27 7.21 -1.34
CA VAL A 186 1.48 6.07 -0.86
C VAL A 186 2.40 4.99 -0.31
N VAL A 187 2.15 4.59 0.93
CA VAL A 187 2.82 3.46 1.59
C VAL A 187 1.75 2.45 1.98
N MET A 188 1.78 1.26 1.40
CA MET A 188 0.73 0.27 1.57
C MET A 188 1.30 -1.05 2.09
N VAL A 189 0.70 -1.63 3.12
CA VAL A 189 0.88 -3.05 3.45
C VAL A 189 -0.18 -3.83 2.69
N CYS A 190 0.23 -4.85 1.94
CA CYS A 190 -0.69 -5.70 1.21
C CYS A 190 -0.21 -7.15 1.20
N HIS A 191 -1.16 -8.10 1.27
CA HIS A 191 -0.90 -9.54 1.17
C HIS A 191 -1.31 -10.11 -0.19
N ASP A 192 -2.06 -9.38 -0.97
CA ASP A 192 -2.46 -9.75 -2.32
C ASP A 192 -1.42 -9.24 -3.33
N MET A 193 -0.66 -10.19 -3.91
CA MET A 193 0.42 -9.85 -4.83
C MET A 193 -0.10 -9.38 -6.21
N GLU A 194 -1.34 -9.71 -6.58
CA GLU A 194 -1.98 -9.14 -7.78
C GLU A 194 -2.21 -7.63 -7.58
N VAL A 195 -2.78 -7.24 -6.44
CA VAL A 195 -2.98 -5.83 -6.08
C VAL A 195 -1.63 -5.10 -6.01
N VAL A 196 -0.59 -5.73 -5.45
CA VAL A 196 0.75 -5.14 -5.40
C VAL A 196 1.32 -4.94 -6.81
N ALA A 197 1.18 -5.93 -7.69
CA ALA A 197 1.67 -5.87 -9.07
C ALA A 197 0.96 -4.80 -9.90
N ASP A 198 -0.37 -4.67 -9.72
CA ASP A 198 -1.18 -3.74 -10.50
C ASP A 198 -0.96 -2.27 -10.10
N TYR A 199 -0.65 -1.99 -8.82
CA TYR A 199 -0.68 -0.61 -8.31
C TYR A 199 0.65 -0.08 -7.79
N ALA A 200 1.48 -0.92 -7.17
CA ALA A 200 2.73 -0.46 -6.58
C ALA A 200 3.86 -0.36 -7.62
N LYS A 201 4.65 0.70 -7.55
CA LYS A 201 5.84 0.89 -8.40
C LYS A 201 7.09 0.27 -7.78
N ARG A 202 7.09 0.15 -6.46
CA ARG A 202 8.21 -0.34 -5.67
C ARG A 202 7.74 -1.24 -4.55
N VAL A 203 8.48 -2.28 -4.29
CA VAL A 203 8.21 -3.25 -3.22
C VAL A 203 9.37 -3.25 -2.24
N ILE A 204 9.04 -3.17 -0.95
CA ILE A 204 9.95 -3.44 0.15
C ILE A 204 9.51 -4.76 0.79
N ALA A 205 10.31 -5.81 0.60
CA ALA A 205 10.04 -7.13 1.14
C ALA A 205 10.70 -7.30 2.51
N MET A 206 9.92 -7.76 3.49
CA MET A 206 10.36 -7.90 4.86
C MET A 206 10.21 -9.33 5.38
N THR A 207 11.17 -9.78 6.19
CA THR A 207 11.09 -11.02 6.98
C THR A 207 11.81 -10.86 8.30
N ALA A 208 11.26 -11.42 9.38
CA ALA A 208 11.86 -11.42 10.72
C ALA A 208 12.37 -10.04 11.20
N GLY A 209 11.66 -8.98 10.86
CA GLY A 209 11.99 -7.61 11.27
C GLY A 209 13.09 -6.92 10.47
N GLN A 210 13.46 -7.47 9.31
CA GLN A 210 14.49 -6.91 8.42
C GLN A 210 13.95 -6.73 7.01
N VAL A 211 14.51 -5.76 6.28
CA VAL A 211 14.32 -5.62 4.83
C VAL A 211 15.22 -6.62 4.12
N VAL A 212 14.65 -7.44 3.26
CA VAL A 212 15.37 -8.46 2.49
C VAL A 212 15.49 -8.12 1.01
N ALA A 213 14.59 -7.28 0.51
CA ALA A 213 14.66 -6.69 -0.82
C ALA A 213 13.96 -5.33 -0.83
N ASP A 214 14.44 -4.44 -1.67
CA ASP A 214 13.90 -3.10 -1.90
C ASP A 214 14.19 -2.72 -3.36
N GLY A 215 13.15 -2.63 -4.17
CA GLY A 215 13.31 -2.40 -5.59
C GLY A 215 12.01 -2.26 -6.37
N GLU A 216 12.14 -2.18 -7.68
CA GLU A 216 11.02 -2.17 -8.61
C GLU A 216 10.15 -3.42 -8.42
N THR A 217 8.83 -3.24 -8.52
CA THR A 217 7.83 -4.26 -8.13
C THR A 217 8.10 -5.61 -8.79
N PHE A 218 8.22 -5.67 -10.11
CA PHE A 218 8.41 -6.94 -10.79
C PHE A 218 9.82 -7.52 -10.62
N ALA A 219 10.84 -6.69 -10.44
CA ALA A 219 12.17 -7.18 -10.11
C ALA A 219 12.17 -7.96 -8.80
N VAL A 220 11.47 -7.45 -7.77
CA VAL A 220 11.34 -8.10 -6.46
C VAL A 220 10.42 -9.31 -6.51
N LEU A 221 9.24 -9.20 -7.18
CA LEU A 221 8.25 -10.28 -7.25
C LEU A 221 8.63 -11.44 -8.19
N ARG A 222 9.69 -11.32 -8.97
CA ARG A 222 10.27 -12.39 -9.79
C ARG A 222 11.50 -13.05 -9.17
N ASP A 223 12.07 -12.46 -8.13
CA ASP A 223 13.26 -12.98 -7.46
C ASP A 223 12.89 -14.19 -6.59
N ARG A 224 13.28 -15.38 -7.04
CA ARG A 224 12.99 -16.66 -6.36
C ARG A 224 13.56 -16.70 -4.93
N ASP A 225 14.73 -16.12 -4.71
CA ASP A 225 15.36 -16.09 -3.37
C ASP A 225 14.57 -15.17 -2.42
N VAL A 226 14.10 -14.04 -2.91
CA VAL A 226 13.23 -13.13 -2.15
C VAL A 226 11.91 -13.81 -1.83
N LEU A 227 11.25 -14.42 -2.82
CA LEU A 227 9.98 -15.14 -2.63
C LEU A 227 10.12 -16.27 -1.62
N ALA A 228 11.18 -17.07 -1.71
CA ALA A 228 11.44 -18.17 -0.77
C ALA A 228 11.69 -17.65 0.67
N ARG A 229 12.50 -16.60 0.84
CA ARG A 229 12.81 -16.00 2.15
C ARG A 229 11.61 -15.34 2.80
N THR A 230 10.71 -14.80 2.02
CA THR A 230 9.51 -14.09 2.49
C THR A 230 8.26 -14.95 2.50
N HIS A 231 8.35 -16.21 2.02
CA HIS A 231 7.23 -17.13 1.84
C HIS A 231 6.07 -16.50 1.06
N LEU A 232 6.39 -15.71 0.05
CA LEU A 232 5.40 -15.10 -0.84
C LEU A 232 5.22 -15.94 -2.09
N LEU A 233 4.00 -15.97 -2.59
CA LEU A 233 3.70 -16.44 -3.93
C LEU A 233 3.73 -15.23 -4.88
N PRO A 234 4.37 -15.34 -6.05
CA PRO A 234 4.33 -14.28 -7.04
C PRO A 234 2.93 -14.11 -7.63
N PRO A 235 2.65 -12.99 -8.32
CA PRO A 235 1.44 -12.86 -9.13
C PRO A 235 1.30 -14.02 -10.12
N GLN A 236 0.07 -14.39 -10.47
CA GLN A 236 -0.20 -15.61 -11.28
C GLN A 236 0.57 -15.62 -12.60
N MET A 237 0.57 -14.48 -13.32
CA MET A 237 1.27 -14.42 -14.62
C MET A 237 2.79 -14.52 -14.45
N VAL A 238 3.32 -13.95 -13.38
CA VAL A 238 4.73 -14.09 -13.03
C VAL A 238 5.06 -15.54 -12.67
N ASP A 239 4.23 -16.23 -11.89
CA ASP A 239 4.42 -17.65 -11.55
C ASP A 239 4.41 -18.55 -12.80
N VAL A 240 3.43 -18.34 -13.69
CA VAL A 240 3.35 -19.06 -14.97
C VAL A 240 4.63 -18.83 -15.79
N SER A 241 5.05 -17.57 -15.96
CA SER A 241 6.25 -17.25 -16.74
C SER A 241 7.52 -17.88 -16.17
N LEU A 242 7.67 -17.87 -14.84
CA LEU A 242 8.80 -18.50 -14.16
C LEU A 242 8.82 -20.02 -14.31
N ARG A 243 7.67 -20.68 -14.18
CA ARG A 243 7.55 -22.14 -14.37
C ARG A 243 7.87 -22.57 -15.80
N LEU A 244 7.39 -21.83 -16.80
CA LEU A 244 7.71 -22.11 -18.20
C LEU A 244 9.21 -22.07 -18.49
N VAL A 245 9.94 -21.18 -17.82
CA VAL A 245 11.41 -21.13 -17.90
C VAL A 245 12.04 -22.32 -17.18
N GLU A 246 11.59 -22.67 -15.99
CA GLU A 246 12.10 -23.78 -15.18
C GLU A 246 11.91 -25.14 -15.87
N GLU A 247 10.78 -25.34 -16.54
CA GLU A 247 10.47 -26.54 -17.31
C GLU A 247 11.18 -26.58 -18.68
N GLY A 248 11.91 -25.51 -19.03
CA GLY A 248 12.60 -25.42 -20.32
C GLY A 248 11.67 -25.22 -21.52
N ALA A 249 10.39 -24.88 -21.27
CA ALA A 249 9.41 -24.64 -22.32
C ALA A 249 9.67 -23.34 -23.10
N VAL A 250 10.27 -22.35 -22.44
CA VAL A 250 10.66 -21.06 -23.02
C VAL A 250 12.04 -20.63 -22.54
N VAL A 251 12.74 -19.83 -23.36
CA VAL A 251 14.03 -19.24 -22.95
C VAL A 251 13.77 -18.07 -22.01
N ALA A 252 14.62 -17.89 -21.01
CA ALA A 252 14.47 -16.86 -19.99
C ALA A 252 14.38 -15.42 -20.55
N SER A 253 14.91 -15.16 -21.75
CA SER A 253 14.86 -13.87 -22.43
C SER A 253 13.67 -13.70 -23.37
N SER A 254 12.78 -14.70 -23.46
CA SER A 254 11.61 -14.63 -24.34
C SER A 254 10.54 -13.66 -23.78
N PRO A 255 9.73 -13.02 -24.64
CA PRO A 255 8.61 -12.20 -24.19
C PRO A 255 7.66 -12.94 -23.24
N VAL A 256 7.41 -14.24 -23.48
CA VAL A 256 6.58 -15.09 -22.60
C VAL A 256 7.21 -15.23 -21.21
N ALA A 257 8.53 -15.43 -21.16
CA ALA A 257 9.26 -15.51 -19.90
C ALA A 257 9.27 -14.20 -19.12
N LEU A 258 9.15 -13.07 -19.78
CA LEU A 258 9.20 -11.72 -19.20
C LEU A 258 7.79 -11.12 -18.93
N ALA A 259 6.73 -11.80 -19.38
CA ALA A 259 5.36 -11.34 -19.18
C ALA A 259 4.99 -11.22 -17.70
N MET A 260 4.36 -10.12 -17.34
CA MET A 260 3.98 -9.73 -15.98
C MET A 260 2.47 -9.62 -15.82
N THR A 261 1.76 -9.35 -16.93
CA THR A 261 0.32 -9.21 -16.97
C THR A 261 -0.30 -10.25 -17.92
N LEU A 262 -1.61 -10.44 -17.81
CA LEU A 262 -2.36 -11.32 -18.70
C LEU A 262 -2.27 -10.86 -20.17
N ASP A 263 -2.37 -9.55 -20.41
CA ASP A 263 -2.29 -8.96 -21.75
C ASP A 263 -0.91 -9.19 -22.37
N GLU A 264 0.17 -8.91 -21.63
CA GLU A 264 1.54 -9.17 -22.07
C GLU A 264 1.76 -10.67 -22.39
N MET A 265 1.25 -11.55 -21.55
CA MET A 265 1.34 -13.00 -21.77
C MET A 265 0.58 -13.42 -23.04
N THR A 266 -0.62 -12.89 -23.24
CA THR A 266 -1.46 -13.18 -24.40
C THR A 266 -0.78 -12.71 -25.68
N ASP A 267 -0.27 -11.48 -25.71
CA ASP A 267 0.43 -10.90 -26.85
C ASP A 267 1.74 -11.66 -27.17
N ALA A 268 2.48 -12.05 -26.14
CA ALA A 268 3.71 -12.83 -26.29
C ALA A 268 3.42 -14.22 -26.89
N LEU A 269 2.38 -14.91 -26.41
CA LEU A 269 1.96 -16.22 -26.94
C LEU A 269 1.44 -16.12 -28.37
N ALA A 270 0.61 -15.13 -28.68
CA ALA A 270 0.11 -14.89 -30.05
C ALA A 270 1.27 -14.63 -31.02
N SER A 271 2.26 -13.82 -30.61
CA SER A 271 3.47 -13.55 -31.40
C SER A 271 4.30 -14.81 -31.64
N ALA A 272 4.47 -15.65 -30.60
CA ALA A 272 5.19 -16.92 -30.70
C ALA A 272 4.49 -17.91 -31.65
N ALA A 273 3.16 -18.06 -31.55
CA ALA A 273 2.35 -18.90 -32.42
C ALA A 273 2.44 -18.48 -33.89
N GLY A 274 2.28 -17.17 -34.19
CA GLY A 274 2.41 -16.65 -35.54
C GLY A 274 3.84 -16.74 -36.14
N ALA A 275 4.87 -16.84 -35.31
CA ALA A 275 6.21 -17.13 -35.76
C ALA A 275 6.39 -18.62 -36.12
N CYS A 276 5.75 -19.54 -35.37
CA CYS A 276 5.79 -20.98 -35.64
C CYS A 276 5.09 -21.35 -36.94
N GLU A 277 3.93 -20.73 -37.26
CA GLU A 277 3.23 -20.94 -38.52
C GLU A 277 4.06 -20.50 -39.75
N ARG A 278 4.83 -19.43 -39.62
CA ARG A 278 5.72 -18.92 -40.71
C ARG A 278 6.96 -19.79 -40.93
N THR A 279 7.43 -20.52 -39.94
CA THR A 279 8.59 -21.43 -40.04
C THR A 279 8.21 -22.86 -40.41
N GLY A 280 6.97 -23.27 -40.16
CA GLY A 280 6.45 -24.62 -40.53
C GLY A 280 5.95 -24.76 -41.98
N ALA A 281 5.94 -23.66 -42.75
CA ALA A 281 5.48 -23.65 -44.16
C ALA A 281 6.66 -23.70 -45.19
N ARG A 282 7.80 -24.33 -44.84
CA ARG A 282 8.89 -24.63 -45.76
C ARG A 282 9.21 -26.10 -45.85
#